data_e50028b6a3c619753d6d84793ab8265f
#
_entry.id   e50028b6a3c619753d6d84793ab8265f
#
_cell.length_a   1.000
_cell.length_b   1.000
_cell.length_c   1.000
_cell.angle_alpha   90.00
_cell.angle_beta   90.00
_cell.angle_gamma   90.00
#
_symmetry.space_group_name_H-M   'P 1'
#
loop_
_entity.id
_entity.type
_entity.pdbx_description
1 polymer ?
#
loop_
_entity_poly.entity_id
_entity_poly.type
_entity_poly.pdbx_seq_one_letter_code
_entity_poly.pdbx_strand_id
1 'polypeptide(L)'
;FLLKLKIFTASITSKILLIYSFSLPGYMLARIFNQVFYSYEKVEYPVKAAIPTFICNFILCFLLYRPLGVIGLAIAGAISVWLNLFIQIYFLKKHYKSFFEKLLILDFRKLIKILSSAFIMSISILFIKKIIDLNIYFDLLIQILIGLLIYFLILNWLKLGELKLIFQLKKFN
;
A
#
# COMPACT_ATOMS: atom_id res chain seq x y z
N PHE A 1 10.62 13.67 32.21
CA PHE A 1 9.83 14.41 31.22
C PHE A 1 10.15 13.95 29.79
N LEU A 2 11.40 13.93 29.36
CA LEU A 2 11.84 13.54 28.01
C LEU A 2 11.43 12.09 27.64
N LEU A 3 11.47 11.17 28.58
CA LEU A 3 11.10 9.76 28.33
C LEU A 3 9.59 9.61 28.09
N LYS A 4 8.76 10.31 28.86
CA LYS A 4 7.31 10.35 28.63
C LYS A 4 6.96 10.96 27.27
N LEU A 5 7.67 12.02 26.88
CA LEU A 5 7.48 12.65 25.57
C LEU A 5 7.84 11.70 24.41
N LYS A 6 8.97 10.97 24.53
CA LYS A 6 9.37 9.94 23.53
C LYS A 6 8.34 8.81 23.38
N ILE A 7 7.80 8.31 24.50
CA ILE A 7 6.80 7.24 24.46
C ILE A 7 5.50 7.75 23.81
N PHE A 8 5.09 8.97 24.14
CA PHE A 8 3.89 9.59 23.59
C PHE A 8 4.00 9.82 22.07
N THR A 9 5.13 10.39 21.61
CA THR A 9 5.37 10.58 20.17
C THR A 9 5.46 9.25 19.42
N ALA A 10 6.12 8.24 19.98
CA ALA A 10 6.20 6.91 19.40
C ALA A 10 4.81 6.25 19.24
N SER A 11 3.93 6.41 20.24
CA SER A 11 2.56 5.89 20.18
C SER A 11 1.72 6.57 19.09
N ILE A 12 1.84 7.88 18.91
CA ILE A 12 1.15 8.61 17.85
C ILE A 12 1.69 8.19 16.48
N THR A 13 3.01 8.11 16.33
CA THR A 13 3.65 7.71 15.08
C THR A 13 3.25 6.30 14.66
N SER A 14 3.17 5.35 15.59
CA SER A 14 2.74 3.98 15.29
C SER A 14 1.30 3.92 14.78
N LYS A 15 0.39 4.71 15.35
CA LYS A 15 -1.00 4.81 14.89
C LYS A 15 -1.09 5.41 13.48
N ILE A 16 -0.32 6.48 13.21
CA ILE A 16 -0.26 7.11 11.89
C ILE A 16 0.28 6.13 10.84
N LEU A 17 1.34 5.39 11.16
CA LEU A 17 1.90 4.37 10.28
C LEU A 17 0.89 3.26 9.96
N LEU A 18 0.11 2.83 10.94
CA LEU A 18 -0.94 1.83 10.74
C LEU A 18 -2.01 2.34 9.77
N ILE A 19 -2.46 3.59 9.93
CA ILE A 19 -3.44 4.21 9.04
C ILE A 19 -2.89 4.30 7.61
N TYR A 20 -1.64 4.75 7.45
CA TYR A 20 -1.01 4.81 6.13
C TYR A 20 -0.78 3.44 5.51
N SER A 21 -0.44 2.42 6.30
CA SER A 21 -0.33 1.04 5.80
C SER A 21 -1.64 0.56 5.17
N PHE A 22 -2.78 0.93 5.74
CA PHE A 22 -4.09 0.61 5.17
C PHE A 22 -4.39 1.40 3.88
N SER A 23 -3.83 2.60 3.70
CA SER A 23 -4.01 3.39 2.48
C SER A 23 -3.07 3.01 1.33
N LEU A 24 -1.94 2.34 1.61
CA LEU A 24 -0.96 1.95 0.59
C LEU A 24 -1.54 1.14 -0.57
N PRO A 25 -2.36 0.09 -0.36
CA PRO A 25 -2.96 -0.66 -1.47
C PRO A 25 -3.82 0.23 -2.37
N GLY A 26 -4.61 1.12 -1.77
CA GLY A 26 -5.43 2.08 -2.51
C GLY A 26 -4.59 3.03 -3.37
N TYR A 27 -3.50 3.54 -2.81
CA TYR A 27 -2.57 4.42 -3.51
C TYR A 27 -1.89 3.72 -4.70
N MET A 28 -1.43 2.49 -4.51
CA MET A 28 -0.78 1.71 -5.57
C MET A 28 -1.75 1.39 -6.71
N LEU A 29 -2.99 1.00 -6.40
CA LEU A 29 -4.01 0.75 -7.40
C LEU A 29 -4.40 2.01 -8.17
N ALA A 30 -4.58 3.14 -7.49
CA ALA A 30 -4.84 4.42 -8.14
C ALA A 30 -3.71 4.82 -9.10
N ARG A 31 -2.45 4.57 -8.72
CA ARG A 31 -1.30 4.82 -9.58
C ARG A 31 -1.31 3.96 -10.85
N ILE A 32 -1.66 2.68 -10.74
CA ILE A 32 -1.81 1.78 -11.88
C ILE A 32 -2.91 2.28 -12.82
N PHE A 33 -4.06 2.69 -12.28
CA PHE A 33 -5.16 3.22 -13.10
C PHE A 33 -4.80 4.52 -13.79
N ASN A 34 -4.03 5.40 -13.15
CA ASN A 34 -3.49 6.59 -13.80
C ASN A 34 -2.66 6.23 -15.03
N GLN A 35 -1.78 5.23 -14.94
CA GLN A 35 -0.96 4.77 -16.06
C GLN A 35 -1.83 4.21 -17.20
N VAL A 36 -2.92 3.51 -16.87
CA VAL A 36 -3.88 3.03 -17.86
C VAL A 36 -4.55 4.20 -18.59
N PHE A 37 -5.02 5.21 -17.87
CA PHE A 37 -5.62 6.39 -18.51
C PHE A 37 -4.62 7.16 -19.39
N TYR A 38 -3.36 7.26 -18.96
CA TYR A 38 -2.30 7.89 -19.78
C TYR A 38 -1.99 7.10 -21.02
N SER A 39 -2.00 5.76 -21.00
CA SER A 39 -1.79 4.93 -22.19
C SER A 39 -2.91 5.06 -23.23
N TYR A 40 -4.10 5.47 -22.81
CA TYR A 40 -5.23 5.79 -23.69
C TYR A 40 -5.31 7.27 -24.05
N GLU A 41 -4.29 8.07 -23.72
CA GLU A 41 -4.23 9.53 -23.92
C GLU A 41 -5.39 10.30 -23.27
N LYS A 42 -6.02 9.72 -22.25
CA LYS A 42 -7.17 10.28 -21.53
C LYS A 42 -6.79 10.84 -20.17
N VAL A 43 -5.90 11.83 -20.18
CA VAL A 43 -5.40 12.51 -18.97
C VAL A 43 -6.51 13.21 -18.16
N GLU A 44 -7.64 13.49 -18.79
CA GLU A 44 -8.78 14.17 -18.16
C GLU A 44 -9.37 13.38 -16.97
N TYR A 45 -9.42 12.04 -17.04
CA TYR A 45 -10.08 11.23 -16.01
C TYR A 45 -9.32 11.24 -14.67
N PRO A 46 -7.99 11.06 -14.63
CA PRO A 46 -7.22 11.27 -13.42
C PRO A 46 -7.40 12.64 -12.80
N VAL A 47 -7.44 13.70 -13.62
CA VAL A 47 -7.66 15.08 -13.15
C VAL A 47 -9.07 15.24 -12.58
N LYS A 48 -10.09 14.75 -13.29
CA LYS A 48 -11.49 14.75 -12.81
C LYS A 48 -11.67 13.95 -11.52
N ALA A 49 -10.85 12.94 -11.26
CA ALA A 49 -10.85 12.20 -9.99
C ALA A 49 -10.10 12.96 -8.88
N ALA A 50 -9.03 13.67 -9.22
CA ALA A 50 -8.20 14.38 -8.24
C ALA A 50 -8.94 15.57 -7.60
N ILE A 51 -9.72 16.33 -8.37
CA ILE A 51 -10.41 17.52 -7.86
C ILE A 51 -11.36 17.22 -6.70
N PRO A 52 -12.36 16.32 -6.83
CA PRO A 52 -13.27 16.02 -5.73
C PRO A 52 -12.54 15.34 -4.56
N THR A 53 -11.49 14.56 -4.85
CA THR A 53 -10.64 13.95 -3.82
C THR A 53 -9.92 15.01 -2.98
N PHE A 54 -9.35 16.02 -3.63
CA PHE A 54 -8.67 17.12 -2.96
C PHE A 54 -9.64 17.90 -2.06
N ILE A 55 -10.83 18.26 -2.58
CA ILE A 55 -11.85 18.97 -1.82
C ILE A 55 -12.29 18.15 -0.61
N CYS A 56 -12.55 16.86 -0.80
CA CYS A 56 -12.92 15.95 0.29
C CYS A 56 -11.81 15.86 1.35
N ASN A 57 -10.55 15.70 0.93
CA ASN A 57 -9.41 15.68 1.85
C ASN A 57 -9.32 16.96 2.67
N PHE A 58 -9.47 18.12 2.03
CA PHE A 58 -9.42 19.41 2.70
C PHE A 58 -10.51 19.54 3.77
N ILE A 59 -11.75 19.18 3.44
CA ILE A 59 -12.87 19.20 4.37
C ILE A 59 -12.64 18.22 5.53
N LEU A 60 -12.22 17.00 5.23
CA LEU A 60 -11.95 15.98 6.25
C LEU A 60 -10.79 16.38 7.16
N CYS A 61 -9.73 17.00 6.64
CA CYS A 61 -8.64 17.52 7.44
C CYS A 61 -9.15 18.56 8.45
N PHE A 62 -10.00 19.49 8.00
CA PHE A 62 -10.56 20.52 8.88
C PHE A 62 -11.47 19.94 9.95
N LEU A 63 -12.32 18.97 9.61
CA LEU A 63 -13.25 18.33 10.54
C LEU A 63 -12.56 17.43 11.56
N LEU A 64 -11.57 16.63 11.11
CA LEU A 64 -10.92 15.61 11.94
C LEU A 64 -9.72 16.16 12.74
N TYR A 65 -9.17 17.29 12.33
CA TYR A 65 -8.05 17.88 13.08
C TYR A 65 -8.45 18.31 14.49
N ARG A 66 -9.65 18.91 14.66
CA ARG A 66 -10.11 19.37 15.98
C ARG A 66 -10.22 18.25 17.01
N PRO A 67 -10.90 17.10 16.75
CA PRO A 67 -11.07 16.03 17.73
C PRO A 67 -9.86 15.09 17.83
N LEU A 68 -9.10 14.86 16.74
CA LEU A 68 -8.08 13.82 16.66
C LEU A 68 -6.65 14.34 16.42
N GLY A 69 -6.48 15.65 16.24
CA GLY A 69 -5.17 16.25 15.98
C GLY A 69 -4.50 15.67 14.73
N VAL A 70 -3.21 15.34 14.85
CA VAL A 70 -2.39 14.81 13.72
C VAL A 70 -2.90 13.46 13.22
N ILE A 71 -3.49 12.63 14.07
CA ILE A 71 -4.09 11.35 13.67
C ILE A 71 -5.27 11.59 12.72
N GLY A 72 -6.06 12.65 12.98
CA GLY A 72 -7.16 13.04 12.10
C GLY A 72 -6.72 13.39 10.68
N LEU A 73 -5.56 14.05 10.52
CA LEU A 73 -4.96 14.33 9.21
C LEU A 73 -4.60 13.05 8.45
N ALA A 74 -4.03 12.07 9.16
CA ALA A 74 -3.68 10.77 8.57
C ALA A 74 -4.93 10.01 8.10
N ILE A 75 -6.01 10.03 8.90
CA ILE A 75 -7.30 9.41 8.53
C ILE A 75 -7.91 10.11 7.31
N ALA A 76 -7.90 11.45 7.28
CA ALA A 76 -8.40 12.22 6.15
C ALA A 76 -7.67 11.86 4.85
N GLY A 77 -6.34 11.76 4.91
CA GLY A 77 -5.51 11.32 3.78
C GLY A 77 -5.85 9.89 3.33
N ALA A 78 -5.97 8.95 4.26
CA ALA A 78 -6.31 7.57 3.94
C ALA A 78 -7.69 7.44 3.27
N ILE A 79 -8.71 8.11 3.78
CA ILE A 79 -10.06 8.14 3.19
C ILE A 79 -10.01 8.73 1.77
N SER A 80 -9.27 9.81 1.58
CA SER A 80 -9.15 10.48 0.29
C SER A 80 -8.49 9.61 -0.78
N VAL A 81 -7.50 8.80 -0.41
CA VAL A 81 -6.87 7.84 -1.32
C VAL A 81 -7.89 6.81 -1.82
N TRP A 82 -8.70 6.25 -0.93
CA TRP A 82 -9.74 5.29 -1.32
C TRP A 82 -10.83 5.94 -2.16
N LEU A 83 -11.24 7.17 -1.82
CA LEU A 83 -12.18 7.95 -2.64
C LEU A 83 -11.65 8.14 -4.06
N ASN A 84 -10.39 8.55 -4.21
CA ASN A 84 -9.75 8.70 -5.52
C ASN A 84 -9.79 7.39 -6.32
N LEU A 85 -9.43 6.28 -5.68
CA LEU A 85 -9.48 4.96 -6.29
C LEU A 85 -10.89 4.61 -6.77
N PHE A 86 -11.92 4.82 -5.95
CA PHE A 86 -13.32 4.53 -6.33
C PHE A 86 -13.79 5.37 -7.51
N ILE A 87 -13.43 6.67 -7.56
CA ILE A 87 -13.77 7.54 -8.69
C ILE A 87 -13.07 7.05 -9.96
N GLN A 88 -11.80 6.67 -9.89
CA GLN A 88 -11.07 6.13 -11.03
C GLN A 88 -11.65 4.80 -11.52
N ILE A 89 -12.04 3.89 -10.61
CA ILE A 89 -12.75 2.66 -10.95
C ILE A 89 -14.06 2.95 -11.68
N TYR A 90 -14.81 3.93 -11.20
CA TYR A 90 -16.05 4.35 -11.84
C TYR A 90 -15.82 4.82 -13.29
N PHE A 91 -14.83 5.68 -13.51
CA PHE A 91 -14.49 6.13 -14.87
C PHE A 91 -13.97 5.00 -15.75
N LEU A 92 -13.14 4.12 -15.22
CA LEU A 92 -12.61 2.98 -15.94
C LEU A 92 -13.74 2.02 -16.37
N LYS A 93 -14.64 1.69 -15.45
CA LYS A 93 -15.81 0.82 -15.72
C LYS A 93 -16.75 1.43 -16.74
N LYS A 94 -16.96 2.75 -16.68
CA LYS A 94 -17.88 3.45 -17.59
C LYS A 94 -17.36 3.53 -19.03
N HIS A 95 -16.06 3.77 -19.22
CA HIS A 95 -15.48 4.06 -20.53
C HIS A 95 -14.65 2.91 -21.10
N TYR A 96 -14.15 2.00 -20.28
CA TYR A 96 -13.24 0.91 -20.66
C TYR A 96 -13.65 -0.44 -20.07
N LYS A 97 -14.92 -0.80 -20.25
CA LYS A 97 -15.53 -2.00 -19.66
C LYS A 97 -14.75 -3.30 -19.99
N SER A 98 -14.33 -3.46 -21.24
CA SER A 98 -13.58 -4.64 -21.68
C SER A 98 -12.20 -4.76 -21.03
N PHE A 99 -11.55 -3.63 -20.75
CA PHE A 99 -10.28 -3.60 -20.01
C PHE A 99 -10.50 -3.92 -18.54
N PHE A 100 -11.57 -3.37 -17.94
CA PHE A 100 -11.91 -3.62 -16.55
C PHE A 100 -12.25 -5.09 -16.29
N GLU A 101 -12.99 -5.75 -17.20
CA GLU A 101 -13.28 -7.18 -17.15
C GLU A 101 -12.00 -8.02 -17.23
N LYS A 102 -11.08 -7.69 -18.14
CA LYS A 102 -9.77 -8.36 -18.22
C LYS A 102 -8.93 -8.15 -16.96
N LEU A 103 -9.01 -7.00 -16.33
CA LEU A 103 -8.28 -6.69 -15.11
C LEU A 103 -8.84 -7.44 -13.90
N LEU A 104 -10.15 -7.68 -13.86
CA LEU A 104 -10.81 -8.53 -12.85
C LEU A 104 -10.45 -10.02 -13.00
N ILE A 105 -10.18 -10.46 -14.23
CA ILE A 105 -9.69 -11.83 -14.53
C ILE A 105 -8.20 -11.95 -14.14
N LEU A 106 -7.51 -10.83 -13.85
CA LEU A 106 -6.17 -10.86 -13.26
C LEU A 106 -6.22 -11.71 -12.00
N ASP A 107 -5.86 -12.96 -12.21
CA ASP A 107 -5.69 -14.07 -11.29
C ASP A 107 -5.89 -13.71 -9.82
N PHE A 108 -7.13 -13.78 -9.35
CA PHE A 108 -7.47 -13.76 -7.93
C PHE A 108 -6.57 -14.74 -7.15
N ARG A 109 -6.12 -15.80 -7.81
CA ARG A 109 -5.12 -16.75 -7.32
C ARG A 109 -3.75 -16.11 -7.06
N LYS A 110 -3.29 -15.17 -7.91
CA LYS A 110 -2.02 -14.45 -7.69
C LYS A 110 -2.13 -13.50 -6.50
N LEU A 111 -3.25 -12.79 -6.37
CA LEU A 111 -3.49 -11.91 -5.23
C LEU A 111 -3.50 -12.69 -3.92
N ILE A 112 -4.21 -13.82 -3.85
CA ILE A 112 -4.22 -14.68 -2.67
C ILE A 112 -2.81 -15.17 -2.34
N LYS A 113 -2.02 -15.57 -3.33
CA LYS A 113 -0.63 -16.01 -3.12
C LYS A 113 0.24 -14.89 -2.55
N ILE A 114 0.12 -13.66 -3.08
CA ILE A 114 0.88 -12.50 -2.57
C ILE A 114 0.46 -12.17 -1.14
N LEU A 115 -0.84 -12.14 -0.87
CA LEU A 115 -1.36 -11.88 0.48
C LEU A 115 -0.95 -12.96 1.47
N SER A 116 -1.00 -14.25 1.08
CA SER A 116 -0.56 -15.35 1.94
C SER A 116 0.95 -15.28 2.24
N SER A 117 1.77 -14.91 1.26
CA SER A 117 3.21 -14.74 1.48
C SER A 117 3.51 -13.60 2.45
N ALA A 118 2.81 -12.48 2.32
CA ALA A 118 2.95 -11.34 3.24
C ALA A 118 2.47 -11.69 4.66
N PHE A 119 1.40 -12.48 4.77
CA PHE A 119 0.88 -12.93 6.07
C PHE A 119 1.85 -13.89 6.77
N ILE A 120 2.42 -14.87 6.05
CA ILE A 120 3.43 -15.79 6.59
C ILE A 120 4.67 -15.01 7.02
N MET A 121 5.14 -14.05 6.21
CA MET A 121 6.25 -13.16 6.57
C MET A 121 5.96 -12.42 7.88
N SER A 122 4.77 -11.83 8.03
CA SER A 122 4.39 -11.11 9.24
C SER A 122 4.42 -11.99 10.49
N ILE A 123 3.87 -13.21 10.40
CA ILE A 123 3.89 -14.16 11.51
C ILE A 123 5.33 -14.55 11.86
N SER A 124 6.17 -14.80 10.86
CA SER A 124 7.58 -15.17 11.08
C SER A 124 8.35 -14.06 11.81
N ILE A 125 8.13 -12.80 11.44
CA ILE A 125 8.76 -11.65 12.11
C ILE A 125 8.29 -11.53 13.57
N LEU A 126 7.00 -11.72 13.83
CA LEU A 126 6.47 -11.69 15.20
C LEU A 126 7.04 -12.81 16.07
N PHE A 127 7.25 -14.00 15.48
CA PHE A 127 7.83 -15.14 16.16
C PHE A 127 9.31 -14.91 16.50
N ILE A 128 10.08 -14.36 15.55
CA ILE A 128 11.49 -14.01 15.73
C ILE A 128 11.67 -12.97 16.84
N LYS A 129 10.81 -11.93 16.82
CA LYS A 129 10.83 -10.89 17.85
C LYS A 129 10.62 -11.42 19.27
N LYS A 130 9.91 -12.54 19.43
CA LYS A 130 9.69 -13.18 20.74
C LYS A 130 10.89 -13.96 21.24
N ILE A 131 11.76 -14.42 20.32
CA ILE A 131 12.89 -15.30 20.64
C ILE A 131 14.20 -14.51 20.82
N ILE A 132 14.36 -13.42 20.06
CA ILE A 132 15.61 -12.68 19.97
C ILE A 132 15.41 -11.31 20.63
N ASP A 133 16.05 -11.10 21.77
CA ASP A 133 16.06 -9.83 22.51
C ASP A 133 17.44 -9.18 22.32
N LEU A 134 17.63 -8.48 21.21
CA LEU A 134 18.87 -7.80 20.86
C LEU A 134 18.71 -6.27 20.97
N ASN A 135 19.83 -5.56 20.83
CA ASN A 135 19.84 -4.10 20.73
C ASN A 135 18.87 -3.63 19.62
N ILE A 136 18.06 -2.63 19.87
CA ILE A 136 16.95 -2.15 18.99
C ILE A 136 17.37 -1.98 17.53
N TYR A 137 18.59 -1.50 17.26
CA TYR A 137 19.10 -1.29 15.90
C TYR A 137 19.44 -2.59 15.17
N PHE A 138 20.07 -3.53 15.87
CA PHE A 138 20.40 -4.85 15.30
C PHE A 138 19.17 -5.71 15.10
N ASP A 139 18.21 -5.62 16.03
CA ASP A 139 16.93 -6.32 15.94
C ASP A 139 16.14 -5.87 14.70
N LEU A 140 16.02 -4.57 14.46
CA LEU A 140 15.38 -4.01 13.26
C LEU A 140 16.07 -4.47 11.96
N LEU A 141 17.39 -4.47 11.92
CA LEU A 141 18.15 -4.84 10.73
C LEU A 141 17.98 -6.32 10.41
N ILE A 142 18.04 -7.17 11.42
CA ILE A 142 17.81 -8.62 11.29
C ILE A 142 16.38 -8.91 10.85
N GLN A 143 15.38 -8.27 11.43
CA GLN A 143 13.96 -8.44 11.04
C GLN A 143 13.71 -8.07 9.59
N ILE A 144 14.30 -6.97 9.10
CA ILE A 144 14.19 -6.54 7.70
C ILE A 144 14.84 -7.58 6.77
N LEU A 145 16.07 -8.02 7.07
CA LEU A 145 16.79 -8.99 6.23
C LEU A 145 16.08 -10.33 6.17
N ILE A 146 15.67 -10.86 7.31
CA ILE A 146 14.96 -12.16 7.38
C ILE A 146 13.58 -12.03 6.71
N GLY A 147 12.86 -10.91 6.92
CA GLY A 147 11.58 -10.66 6.27
C GLY A 147 11.69 -10.66 4.76
N LEU A 148 12.69 -9.97 4.19
CA LEU A 148 12.97 -9.95 2.76
C LEU A 148 13.31 -11.36 2.23
N LEU A 149 14.13 -12.10 2.95
CA LEU A 149 14.57 -13.44 2.56
C LEU A 149 13.39 -14.42 2.55
N ILE A 150 12.56 -14.43 3.60
CA ILE A 150 11.37 -15.27 3.69
C ILE A 150 10.38 -14.90 2.57
N TYR A 151 10.11 -13.61 2.35
CA TYR A 151 9.22 -13.15 1.29
C TYR A 151 9.69 -13.62 -0.08
N PHE A 152 10.98 -13.48 -0.38
CA PHE A 152 11.57 -13.89 -1.65
C PHE A 152 11.53 -15.44 -1.84
N LEU A 153 11.81 -16.20 -0.79
CA LEU A 153 11.72 -17.67 -0.83
C LEU A 153 10.29 -18.14 -1.10
N ILE A 154 9.29 -17.54 -0.44
CA ILE A 154 7.88 -17.92 -0.61
C ILE A 154 7.40 -17.55 -2.01
N LEU A 155 7.76 -16.38 -2.55
CA LEU A 155 7.42 -15.98 -3.91
C LEU A 155 8.03 -16.95 -4.95
N ASN A 156 9.26 -17.37 -4.73
CA ASN A 156 9.94 -18.33 -5.61
C ASN A 156 9.27 -19.72 -5.53
N TRP A 157 8.91 -20.16 -4.34
CA TRP A 157 8.23 -21.44 -4.12
C TRP A 157 6.82 -21.46 -4.74
N LEU A 158 6.10 -20.37 -4.67
CA LEU A 158 4.77 -20.21 -5.28
C LEU A 158 4.80 -20.09 -6.81
N LYS A 159 5.99 -20.15 -7.43
CA LYS A 159 6.19 -20.07 -8.89
C LYS A 159 5.41 -18.92 -9.55
N LEU A 160 5.37 -17.77 -8.91
CA LEU A 160 4.90 -16.54 -9.54
C LEU A 160 5.95 -16.20 -10.60
N GLY A 161 5.62 -16.44 -11.88
CA GLY A 161 6.54 -16.36 -13.03
C GLY A 161 7.13 -14.97 -13.32
N GLU A 162 6.89 -14.00 -12.46
CA GLU A 162 7.37 -12.61 -12.55
C GLU A 162 8.89 -12.51 -12.39
N LEU A 163 9.53 -13.42 -11.66
CA LEU A 163 10.99 -13.49 -11.58
C LEU A 163 11.62 -13.87 -12.92
N LYS A 164 10.95 -14.70 -13.75
CA LYS A 164 11.40 -14.99 -15.12
C LYS A 164 11.37 -13.77 -16.03
N LEU A 165 10.40 -12.87 -15.84
CA LEU A 165 10.31 -11.61 -16.60
C LEU A 165 11.47 -10.67 -16.27
N ILE A 166 11.84 -10.54 -14.98
CA ILE A 166 13.00 -9.72 -14.58
C ILE A 166 14.30 -10.26 -15.13
N PHE A 167 14.48 -11.60 -15.14
CA PHE A 167 15.65 -12.25 -15.73
C PHE A 167 15.66 -12.19 -17.26
N GLN A 168 14.50 -12.19 -17.91
CA GLN A 168 14.41 -12.03 -19.38
C GLN A 168 14.72 -10.58 -19.81
N LEU A 169 14.30 -9.56 -19.07
CA LEU A 169 14.65 -8.17 -19.35
C LEU A 169 16.16 -7.90 -19.26
N LYS A 170 16.88 -8.64 -18.39
CA LYS A 170 18.36 -8.57 -18.31
C LYS A 170 19.08 -9.20 -19.52
N LYS A 171 18.38 -9.97 -20.34
CA LYS A 171 18.95 -10.62 -21.54
C LYS A 171 18.78 -9.77 -22.80
N PHE A 172 18.04 -8.66 -22.73
CA PHE A 172 17.79 -7.72 -23.83
C PHE A 172 18.61 -6.43 -23.73
N ASN A 173 19.44 -6.26 -22.68
CA ASN A 173 20.51 -5.28 -22.56
C ASN A 173 21.87 -5.99 -22.63
#